data_7ab345fbe8da3a2ecee9cde281536e4e
#
_entry.id   7ab345fbe8da3a2ecee9cde281536e4e
#
_cell.length_a   1.000
_cell.length_b   1.000
_cell.length_c   1.000
_cell.angle_alpha   90.00
_cell.angle_beta   90.00
_cell.angle_gamma   90.00
#
_symmetry.space_group_name_H-M   'P 1'
#
loop_
_entity.id
_entity.type
_entity.pdbx_description
1 polymer ?
#
loop_
_entity_poly.entity_id
_entity_poly.type
_entity_poly.pdbx_seq_one_letter_code
_entity_poly.pdbx_strand_id
1 'polypeptide(L)'
;MEQTYEIKNIKVTDLEINKGQIFGLPKNPRLIRDERYNALKHSIEEAPEMLGLRELLVYPYEGKNIVIGGNMRLRACLDLGYAEIPCKVLPEETPVAKLREYVIKDNESFGQNDWDILANEWDNEELKDWGMEVWSDTSNTTDIDSFFEENSSTTSSSNEFKIEVKCPNELAEQREDIINAVKEALQAYTGIKIK
;
A
#
# COMPACT_ATOMS: atom_id res chain seq x y z
N MET A 1 -1.46 -24.29 -25.81
CA MET A 1 -2.36 -25.07 -24.94
C MET A 1 -2.92 -24.13 -23.89
N GLU A 2 -4.24 -23.98 -23.84
CA GLU A 2 -4.92 -23.23 -22.83
C GLU A 2 -4.81 -24.00 -21.49
N GLN A 3 -4.09 -23.47 -20.51
CA GLN A 3 -4.04 -24.07 -19.17
C GLN A 3 -5.35 -23.74 -18.47
N THR A 4 -6.24 -24.70 -18.35
CA THR A 4 -7.46 -24.57 -17.56
C THR A 4 -7.10 -24.85 -16.09
N TYR A 5 -7.18 -23.83 -15.24
CA TYR A 5 -6.96 -23.97 -13.81
C TYR A 5 -8.25 -24.41 -13.11
N GLU A 6 -8.16 -25.36 -12.19
CA GLU A 6 -9.30 -25.82 -11.40
C GLU A 6 -9.59 -24.84 -10.25
N ILE A 7 -10.86 -24.45 -10.12
CA ILE A 7 -11.33 -23.63 -8.98
C ILE A 7 -12.01 -24.57 -7.99
N LYS A 8 -11.55 -24.52 -6.74
CA LYS A 8 -12.08 -25.35 -5.63
C LYS A 8 -12.28 -24.49 -4.39
N ASN A 9 -13.34 -24.76 -3.62
CA ASN A 9 -13.41 -24.32 -2.25
C ASN A 9 -12.51 -25.19 -1.38
N ILE A 10 -11.52 -24.57 -0.75
CA ILE A 10 -10.54 -25.26 0.11
C ILE A 10 -10.74 -24.79 1.55
N LYS A 11 -10.73 -25.76 2.49
CA LYS A 11 -10.80 -25.44 3.91
C LYS A 11 -9.61 -24.59 4.34
N VAL A 12 -9.87 -23.56 5.13
CA VAL A 12 -8.81 -22.65 5.62
C VAL A 12 -7.71 -23.38 6.40
N THR A 13 -8.04 -24.53 7.04
CA THR A 13 -7.10 -25.40 7.73
C THR A 13 -6.08 -26.08 6.81
N ASP A 14 -6.42 -26.22 5.53
CA ASP A 14 -5.60 -26.87 4.52
C ASP A 14 -4.82 -25.86 3.66
N LEU A 15 -4.97 -24.56 3.99
CA LEU A 15 -4.27 -23.45 3.36
C LEU A 15 -3.15 -22.93 4.26
N GLU A 16 -2.02 -22.61 3.68
CA GLU A 16 -0.90 -21.97 4.37
C GLU A 16 -0.38 -20.74 3.62
N ILE A 17 -0.05 -19.69 4.38
CA ILE A 17 0.63 -18.49 3.86
C ILE A 17 2.01 -18.90 3.35
N ASN A 18 2.44 -18.32 2.21
CA ASN A 18 3.81 -18.48 1.74
C ASN A 18 4.81 -17.79 2.67
N LYS A 19 5.50 -18.59 3.50
CA LYS A 19 6.57 -18.19 4.43
C LYS A 19 7.96 -18.54 3.90
N GLY A 20 8.06 -19.04 2.65
CA GLY A 20 9.30 -19.51 2.05
C GLY A 20 9.55 -21.02 2.25
N GLN A 21 8.52 -21.81 2.56
CA GLN A 21 8.62 -23.26 2.78
C GLN A 21 8.86 -24.06 1.50
N ILE A 22 8.54 -23.52 0.33
CA ILE A 22 8.85 -24.16 -0.95
C ILE A 22 10.29 -23.84 -1.33
N PHE A 23 11.10 -24.89 -1.54
CA PHE A 23 12.51 -24.72 -1.91
C PHE A 23 12.66 -23.86 -3.17
N GLY A 24 13.45 -22.77 -3.08
CA GLY A 24 13.70 -21.83 -4.18
C GLY A 24 12.62 -20.77 -4.37
N LEU A 25 11.50 -20.81 -3.63
CA LEU A 25 10.48 -19.77 -3.62
C LEU A 25 10.63 -18.91 -2.35
N PRO A 26 10.99 -17.61 -2.46
CA PRO A 26 11.02 -16.71 -1.30
C PRO A 26 9.62 -16.53 -0.68
N LYS A 27 9.59 -16.08 0.58
CA LYS A 27 8.34 -15.65 1.22
C LYS A 27 7.67 -14.53 0.43
N ASN A 28 6.34 -14.41 0.56
CA ASN A 28 5.60 -13.31 -0.07
C ASN A 28 6.14 -11.95 0.43
N PRO A 29 6.58 -11.05 -0.46
CA PRO A 29 7.16 -9.76 -0.07
C PRO A 29 6.11 -8.73 0.35
N ARG A 30 4.81 -8.95 0.06
CA ARG A 30 3.75 -7.98 0.32
C ARG A 30 3.43 -7.89 1.81
N LEU A 31 3.47 -6.66 2.33
CA LEU A 31 3.03 -6.32 3.68
C LEU A 31 1.83 -5.37 3.58
N ILE A 32 0.87 -5.56 4.48
CA ILE A 32 -0.24 -4.63 4.67
C ILE A 32 -0.12 -4.04 6.08
N ARG A 33 -0.24 -2.72 6.20
CA ARG A 33 -0.29 -2.00 7.47
C ARG A 33 -1.69 -2.13 8.09
N ASP A 34 -1.79 -1.92 9.39
CA ASP A 34 -2.98 -2.22 10.19
C ASP A 34 -4.27 -1.55 9.66
N GLU A 35 -4.20 -0.29 9.27
CA GLU A 35 -5.35 0.44 8.70
C GLU A 35 -5.84 -0.18 7.40
N ARG A 36 -4.94 -0.44 6.45
CA ARG A 36 -5.27 -1.10 5.18
C ARG A 36 -5.71 -2.55 5.37
N TYR A 37 -5.22 -3.20 6.42
CA TYR A 37 -5.65 -4.55 6.75
C TYR A 37 -7.09 -4.56 7.28
N ASN A 38 -7.46 -3.60 8.10
CA ASN A 38 -8.83 -3.42 8.56
C ASN A 38 -9.78 -3.07 7.39
N ALA A 39 -9.37 -2.20 6.48
CA ALA A 39 -10.12 -1.90 5.25
C ALA A 39 -10.31 -3.16 4.38
N LEU A 40 -9.28 -4.02 4.26
CA LEU A 40 -9.41 -5.30 3.55
C LEU A 40 -10.43 -6.23 4.22
N LYS A 41 -10.43 -6.35 5.56
CA LYS A 41 -11.42 -7.16 6.28
C LYS A 41 -12.84 -6.62 6.05
N HIS A 42 -13.02 -5.32 6.23
CA HIS A 42 -14.31 -4.66 5.98
C HIS A 42 -14.80 -4.90 4.54
N SER A 43 -13.96 -4.71 3.55
CA SER A 43 -14.30 -4.99 2.14
C SER A 43 -14.72 -6.44 1.88
N ILE A 44 -14.13 -7.42 2.60
CA ILE A 44 -14.54 -8.83 2.49
C ILE A 44 -15.86 -9.09 3.18
N GLU A 45 -16.15 -8.41 4.30
CA GLU A 45 -17.43 -8.52 5.01
C GLU A 45 -18.58 -7.92 4.21
N GLU A 46 -18.37 -6.75 3.59
CA GLU A 46 -19.38 -6.04 2.80
C GLU A 46 -19.66 -6.72 1.44
N ALA A 47 -18.63 -7.27 0.80
CA ALA A 47 -18.74 -7.89 -0.51
C ALA A 47 -18.06 -9.27 -0.55
N PRO A 48 -18.57 -10.29 0.18
CA PRO A 48 -17.96 -11.62 0.26
C PRO A 48 -17.90 -12.35 -1.09
N GLU A 49 -18.78 -12.01 -2.03
CA GLU A 49 -18.76 -12.54 -3.40
C GLU A 49 -17.48 -12.18 -4.16
N MET A 50 -16.78 -11.10 -3.77
CA MET A 50 -15.50 -10.73 -4.36
C MET A 50 -14.42 -11.80 -4.16
N LEU A 51 -14.54 -12.65 -3.14
CA LEU A 51 -13.66 -13.80 -2.98
C LEU A 51 -13.79 -14.81 -4.12
N GLY A 52 -15.01 -14.96 -4.67
CA GLY A 52 -15.27 -15.81 -5.83
C GLY A 52 -14.86 -15.18 -7.18
N LEU A 53 -14.78 -13.84 -7.24
CA LEU A 53 -14.31 -13.11 -8.42
C LEU A 53 -12.79 -12.94 -8.44
N ARG A 54 -12.15 -13.03 -7.28
CA ARG A 54 -10.70 -12.92 -7.09
C ARG A 54 -10.19 -14.02 -6.17
N GLU A 55 -10.25 -15.26 -6.64
CA GLU A 55 -9.85 -16.46 -5.89
C GLU A 55 -8.40 -16.36 -5.40
N LEU A 56 -8.06 -17.11 -4.38
CA LEU A 56 -6.67 -17.29 -3.96
C LEU A 56 -5.95 -18.16 -4.99
N LEU A 57 -4.73 -17.82 -5.33
CA LEU A 57 -3.86 -18.65 -6.14
C LEU A 57 -3.06 -19.57 -5.23
N VAL A 58 -3.23 -20.89 -5.34
CA VAL A 58 -2.60 -21.85 -4.45
C VAL A 58 -1.78 -22.89 -5.21
N TYR A 59 -0.73 -23.39 -4.56
CA TYR A 59 0.13 -24.44 -5.07
C TYR A 59 0.16 -25.61 -4.09
N PRO A 60 -0.17 -26.84 -4.52
CA PRO A 60 -0.06 -28.04 -3.68
C PRO A 60 1.40 -28.31 -3.34
N TYR A 61 1.71 -28.48 -2.06
CA TYR A 61 3.06 -28.76 -1.60
C TYR A 61 3.03 -29.53 -0.26
N GLU A 62 3.60 -30.73 -0.23
CA GLU A 62 3.71 -31.59 0.97
C GLU A 62 2.38 -31.77 1.73
N GLY A 63 1.30 -32.00 1.01
CA GLY A 63 -0.03 -32.23 1.58
C GLY A 63 -0.77 -31.00 2.06
N LYS A 64 -0.25 -29.80 1.79
CA LYS A 64 -0.86 -28.50 2.03
C LYS A 64 -1.03 -27.70 0.75
N ASN A 65 -1.85 -26.67 0.79
CA ASN A 65 -2.00 -25.71 -0.30
C ASN A 65 -1.35 -24.38 0.10
N ILE A 66 -0.19 -24.09 -0.48
CA ILE A 66 0.55 -22.86 -0.18
C ILE A 66 0.00 -21.72 -1.05
N VAL A 67 -0.38 -20.61 -0.40
CA VAL A 67 -0.94 -19.44 -1.10
C VAL A 67 0.17 -18.65 -1.78
N ILE A 68 0.16 -18.69 -3.11
CA ILE A 68 1.08 -17.95 -3.99
C ILE A 68 0.61 -16.52 -4.19
N GLY A 69 -0.71 -16.32 -4.42
CA GLY A 69 -1.37 -15.02 -4.54
C GLY A 69 -2.55 -14.88 -3.59
N GLY A 70 -2.73 -13.70 -2.98
CA GLY A 70 -3.82 -13.43 -2.03
C GLY A 70 -3.52 -13.77 -0.56
N ASN A 71 -2.24 -13.79 -0.14
CA ASN A 71 -1.85 -14.13 1.24
C ASN A 71 -2.54 -13.26 2.30
N MET A 72 -2.77 -11.97 2.03
CA MET A 72 -3.46 -11.07 2.97
C MET A 72 -4.96 -11.36 3.03
N ARG A 73 -5.56 -11.76 1.89
CA ARG A 73 -6.97 -12.23 1.87
C ARG A 73 -7.15 -13.51 2.69
N LEU A 74 -6.24 -14.49 2.57
CA LEU A 74 -6.26 -15.67 3.44
C LEU A 74 -6.23 -15.27 4.92
N ARG A 75 -5.31 -14.38 5.32
CA ARG A 75 -5.21 -13.92 6.69
C ARG A 75 -6.50 -13.23 7.16
N ALA A 76 -7.08 -12.35 6.34
CA ALA A 76 -8.34 -11.69 6.65
C ALA A 76 -9.49 -12.69 6.81
N CYS A 77 -9.61 -13.67 5.91
CA CYS A 77 -10.63 -14.72 6.01
C CYS A 77 -10.48 -15.59 7.26
N LEU A 78 -9.23 -15.88 7.68
CA LEU A 78 -8.96 -16.58 8.95
C LEU A 78 -9.44 -15.76 10.15
N ASP A 79 -9.13 -14.46 10.18
CA ASP A 79 -9.56 -13.56 11.27
C ASP A 79 -11.10 -13.40 11.30
N LEU A 80 -11.75 -13.45 10.14
CA LEU A 80 -13.21 -13.35 9.97
C LEU A 80 -13.94 -14.69 10.18
N GLY A 81 -13.20 -15.79 10.40
CA GLY A 81 -13.78 -17.09 10.71
C GLY A 81 -14.36 -17.85 9.52
N TYR A 82 -13.91 -17.58 8.30
CA TYR A 82 -14.30 -18.36 7.12
C TYR A 82 -13.87 -19.81 7.27
N ALA A 83 -14.75 -20.73 6.91
CA ALA A 83 -14.45 -22.17 6.93
C ALA A 83 -13.74 -22.62 5.66
N GLU A 84 -14.14 -22.08 4.51
CA GLU A 84 -13.63 -22.44 3.19
C GLU A 84 -13.48 -21.16 2.35
N ILE A 85 -12.52 -21.18 1.42
CA ILE A 85 -12.23 -20.05 0.52
C ILE A 85 -12.08 -20.59 -0.90
N PRO A 86 -12.65 -19.89 -1.93
CA PRO A 86 -12.44 -20.25 -3.31
C PRO A 86 -10.98 -20.03 -3.71
N CYS A 87 -10.39 -21.07 -4.28
CA CYS A 87 -8.97 -21.11 -4.65
C CYS A 87 -8.81 -21.62 -6.07
N LYS A 88 -7.92 -21.02 -6.82
CA LYS A 88 -7.44 -21.50 -8.10
C LYS A 88 -6.17 -22.33 -7.87
N VAL A 89 -6.25 -23.61 -8.16
CA VAL A 89 -5.17 -24.57 -7.88
C VAL A 89 -4.21 -24.64 -9.06
N LEU A 90 -2.93 -24.38 -8.78
CA LEU A 90 -1.86 -24.57 -9.76
C LEU A 90 -1.50 -26.05 -9.89
N PRO A 91 -1.10 -26.53 -11.09
CA PRO A 91 -0.58 -27.86 -11.28
C PRO A 91 0.68 -28.12 -10.42
N GLU A 92 0.82 -29.33 -9.91
CA GLU A 92 1.98 -29.74 -9.08
C GLU A 92 3.31 -29.66 -9.84
N GLU A 93 3.27 -29.81 -11.17
CA GLU A 93 4.43 -29.71 -12.08
C GLU A 93 4.84 -28.26 -12.38
N THR A 94 4.14 -27.26 -11.80
CA THR A 94 4.48 -25.85 -12.05
C THR A 94 5.91 -25.55 -11.59
N PRO A 95 6.81 -25.12 -12.49
CA PRO A 95 8.20 -24.84 -12.11
C PRO A 95 8.30 -23.72 -11.07
N VAL A 96 9.23 -23.83 -10.11
CA VAL A 96 9.47 -22.82 -9.06
C VAL A 96 9.73 -21.43 -9.66
N ALA A 97 10.44 -21.35 -10.79
CA ALA A 97 10.64 -20.10 -11.50
C ALA A 97 9.31 -19.42 -11.89
N LYS A 98 8.30 -20.23 -12.27
CA LYS A 98 6.97 -19.74 -12.62
C LYS A 98 6.19 -19.31 -11.38
N LEU A 99 6.33 -20.03 -10.26
CA LEU A 99 5.73 -19.63 -8.98
C LEU A 99 6.29 -18.27 -8.52
N ARG A 100 7.59 -18.04 -8.65
CA ARG A 100 8.24 -16.76 -8.36
C ARG A 100 7.66 -15.62 -9.22
N GLU A 101 7.51 -15.87 -10.50
CA GLU A 101 6.88 -14.93 -11.45
C GLU A 101 5.47 -14.57 -11.01
N TYR A 102 4.66 -15.57 -10.62
CA TYR A 102 3.27 -15.38 -10.19
C TYR A 102 3.19 -14.56 -8.90
N VAL A 103 4.05 -14.83 -7.90
CA VAL A 103 4.11 -14.04 -6.65
C VAL A 103 4.31 -12.56 -6.93
N ILE A 104 5.21 -12.22 -7.86
CA ILE A 104 5.50 -10.82 -8.18
C ILE A 104 4.36 -10.20 -8.99
N LYS A 105 3.87 -10.91 -10.04
CA LYS A 105 2.79 -10.40 -10.90
C LYS A 105 1.45 -10.21 -10.16
N ASP A 106 1.13 -11.07 -9.18
CA ASP A 106 -0.06 -10.91 -8.34
C ASP A 106 0.05 -9.70 -7.40
N ASN A 107 1.28 -9.33 -7.02
CA ASN A 107 1.52 -8.20 -6.12
C ASN A 107 1.69 -6.86 -6.86
N GLU A 108 1.95 -6.89 -8.17
CA GLU A 108 2.18 -5.69 -8.98
C GLU A 108 0.87 -5.08 -9.46
N SER A 109 0.77 -3.76 -9.37
CA SER A 109 -0.34 -2.98 -9.91
C SER A 109 0.16 -2.17 -11.10
N PHE A 110 -0.27 -2.55 -12.31
CA PHE A 110 0.17 -1.92 -13.56
C PHE A 110 -0.63 -0.65 -13.94
N GLY A 111 -1.70 -0.35 -13.21
CA GLY A 111 -2.53 0.82 -13.44
C GLY A 111 -2.25 1.94 -12.44
N GLN A 112 -2.63 3.14 -12.84
CA GLN A 112 -2.76 4.29 -11.95
C GLN A 112 -4.21 4.77 -11.98
N ASN A 113 -4.70 5.25 -10.85
CA ASN A 113 -6.02 5.86 -10.79
C ASN A 113 -5.98 7.24 -11.43
N ASP A 114 -6.98 7.54 -12.23
CA ASP A 114 -7.25 8.91 -12.66
C ASP A 114 -8.01 9.61 -11.54
N TRP A 115 -7.30 10.47 -10.82
CA TRP A 115 -7.84 11.14 -9.64
C TRP A 115 -8.89 12.20 -9.99
N ASP A 116 -8.84 12.77 -11.19
CA ASP A 116 -9.85 13.72 -11.64
C ASP A 116 -11.17 13.02 -11.92
N ILE A 117 -11.14 11.85 -12.55
CA ILE A 117 -12.33 11.03 -12.74
C ILE A 117 -12.89 10.57 -11.39
N LEU A 118 -12.05 10.06 -10.48
CA LEU A 118 -12.50 9.62 -9.17
C LEU A 118 -13.15 10.75 -8.36
N ALA A 119 -12.56 11.94 -8.38
CA ALA A 119 -13.09 13.09 -7.64
C ALA A 119 -14.40 13.66 -8.22
N ASN A 120 -14.63 13.54 -9.54
CA ASN A 120 -15.78 14.15 -10.19
C ASN A 120 -16.93 13.20 -10.49
N GLU A 121 -16.67 11.90 -10.61
CA GLU A 121 -17.66 10.91 -11.06
C GLU A 121 -18.01 9.86 -10.00
N TRP A 122 -17.22 9.76 -8.92
CA TRP A 122 -17.41 8.77 -7.86
C TRP A 122 -17.65 9.43 -6.51
N ASP A 123 -18.45 8.79 -5.66
CA ASP A 123 -18.70 9.27 -4.30
C ASP A 123 -17.50 8.93 -3.38
N ASN A 124 -16.98 9.92 -2.68
CA ASN A 124 -15.80 9.77 -1.82
C ASN A 124 -16.07 8.88 -0.59
N GLU A 125 -17.30 8.84 -0.08
CA GLU A 125 -17.65 8.00 1.07
C GLU A 125 -17.72 6.54 0.62
N GLU A 126 -18.34 6.26 -0.54
CA GLU A 126 -18.35 4.92 -1.14
C GLU A 126 -16.93 4.41 -1.43
N LEU A 127 -16.08 5.24 -2.02
CA LEU A 127 -14.69 4.86 -2.31
C LEU A 127 -13.90 4.51 -1.04
N LYS A 128 -14.13 5.24 0.06
CA LYS A 128 -13.53 4.92 1.37
C LYS A 128 -14.06 3.63 1.95
N ASP A 129 -15.37 3.41 1.90
CA ASP A 129 -16.00 2.18 2.38
C ASP A 129 -15.50 0.95 1.62
N TRP A 130 -15.26 1.10 0.32
CA TRP A 130 -14.66 0.04 -0.50
C TRP A 130 -13.13 -0.12 -0.31
N GLY A 131 -12.53 0.66 0.60
CA GLY A 131 -11.14 0.52 1.00
C GLY A 131 -10.14 1.26 0.13
N MET A 132 -10.60 2.22 -0.70
CA MET A 132 -9.72 3.11 -1.44
C MET A 132 -9.22 4.25 -0.54
N GLU A 133 -7.92 4.53 -0.58
CA GLU A 133 -7.38 5.75 0.01
C GLU A 133 -7.73 6.91 -0.92
N VAL A 134 -8.83 7.60 -0.64
CA VAL A 134 -9.18 8.87 -1.29
C VAL A 134 -8.58 10.02 -0.48
N TRP A 135 -8.33 11.15 -1.11
CA TRP A 135 -8.00 12.37 -0.39
C TRP A 135 -9.15 12.70 0.55
N SER A 136 -8.96 12.40 1.83
CA SER A 136 -9.76 13.04 2.85
C SER A 136 -9.18 14.44 3.03
N ASP A 137 -9.98 15.46 2.85
CA ASP A 137 -9.77 16.80 3.40
C ASP A 137 -9.82 16.73 4.95
N THR A 138 -8.99 15.85 5.55
CA THR A 138 -8.63 15.87 6.96
C THR A 138 -7.30 16.56 7.17
N SER A 139 -6.86 17.38 6.21
CA SER A 139 -5.97 18.49 6.54
C SER A 139 -6.87 19.62 7.00
N ASN A 140 -7.11 19.69 8.33
CA ASN A 140 -7.67 20.85 8.99
C ASN A 140 -8.59 21.69 8.09
N THR A 141 -9.88 21.70 8.40
CA THR A 141 -10.66 22.90 8.21
C THR A 141 -9.97 24.00 9.06
N THR A 142 -8.83 24.45 8.62
CA THR A 142 -8.52 25.86 8.76
C THR A 142 -9.57 26.48 7.85
N ASP A 143 -10.63 26.90 8.52
CA ASP A 143 -11.72 27.66 7.95
C ASP A 143 -11.08 28.62 6.95
N ILE A 144 -11.34 28.41 5.64
CA ILE A 144 -10.79 29.26 4.60
C ILE A 144 -11.18 30.72 4.90
N ASP A 145 -12.33 30.92 5.53
CA ASP A 145 -12.79 32.22 6.00
C ASP A 145 -11.91 32.76 7.14
N SER A 146 -11.42 31.92 8.07
CA SER A 146 -10.46 32.36 9.09
C SER A 146 -9.08 32.70 8.51
N PHE A 147 -8.69 32.04 7.40
CA PHE A 147 -7.47 32.37 6.69
C PHE A 147 -7.58 33.74 5.98
N PHE A 148 -8.76 34.10 5.49
CA PHE A 148 -9.02 35.41 4.89
C PHE A 148 -9.28 36.52 5.94
N GLU A 149 -9.82 36.20 7.11
CA GLU A 149 -10.04 37.18 8.19
C GLU A 149 -8.75 37.56 8.92
N GLU A 150 -7.79 36.65 9.11
CA GLU A 150 -6.45 36.99 9.67
C GLU A 150 -5.59 37.79 8.69
N ASN A 151 -5.83 37.73 7.37
CA ASN A 151 -5.04 38.45 6.38
C ASN A 151 -5.61 39.82 5.98
N SER A 152 -6.72 40.28 6.60
CA SER A 152 -7.28 41.61 6.35
C SER A 152 -6.65 42.75 7.17
N SER A 153 -5.63 42.47 7.98
CA SER A 153 -4.84 43.49 8.67
C SER A 153 -3.37 43.44 8.25
N THR A 154 -3.06 44.31 7.31
CA THR A 154 -1.74 44.88 6.98
C THR A 154 -0.62 44.02 6.41
N THR A 155 -0.33 44.30 5.14
CA THR A 155 1.01 44.49 4.53
C THR A 155 1.92 43.29 4.25
N SER A 156 2.24 43.20 2.94
CA SER A 156 3.42 42.55 2.35
C SER A 156 3.50 41.04 2.41
N SER A 157 3.00 40.39 1.35
CA SER A 157 3.31 39.02 1.01
C SER A 157 4.80 38.82 0.79
N SER A 158 5.52 38.36 1.78
CA SER A 158 6.79 37.66 1.56
C SER A 158 6.44 36.18 1.29
N ASN A 159 6.55 35.75 0.04
CA ASN A 159 6.55 34.33 -0.31
C ASN A 159 7.83 33.69 0.26
N GLU A 160 7.87 33.48 1.56
CA GLU A 160 8.97 32.79 2.22
C GLU A 160 8.67 31.27 2.21
N PHE A 161 9.54 30.46 1.63
CA PHE A 161 9.53 29.01 1.79
C PHE A 161 10.69 28.60 2.69
N LYS A 162 10.48 27.56 3.49
CA LYS A 162 11.48 27.04 4.44
C LYS A 162 12.07 25.73 3.89
N ILE A 163 13.40 25.64 3.89
CA ILE A 163 14.11 24.40 3.64
C ILE A 163 14.72 23.92 4.96
N GLU A 164 14.45 22.68 5.35
CA GLU A 164 15.02 22.05 6.54
C GLU A 164 16.00 20.96 6.11
N VAL A 165 17.25 21.06 6.57
CA VAL A 165 18.29 20.06 6.34
C VAL A 165 18.50 19.27 7.63
N LYS A 166 18.21 17.96 7.59
CA LYS A 166 18.42 17.04 8.73
C LYS A 166 19.71 16.26 8.53
N CYS A 167 20.65 16.41 9.44
CA CYS A 167 21.90 15.66 9.45
C CYS A 167 21.84 14.54 10.49
N PRO A 168 22.44 13.36 10.21
CA PRO A 168 22.59 12.30 11.19
C PRO A 168 23.44 12.75 12.40
N ASN A 169 23.17 12.19 13.58
CA ASN A 169 23.92 12.52 14.81
C ASN A 169 25.43 12.27 14.72
N GLU A 170 25.86 11.37 13.84
CA GLU A 170 27.27 11.06 13.59
C GLU A 170 28.06 12.26 13.03
N LEU A 171 27.37 13.23 12.43
CA LEU A 171 27.95 14.45 11.88
C LEU A 171 27.86 15.67 12.84
N ALA A 172 27.50 15.43 14.10
CA ALA A 172 27.30 16.51 15.08
C ALA A 172 28.58 17.35 15.31
N GLU A 173 29.77 16.72 15.27
CA GLU A 173 31.06 17.42 15.41
C GLU A 173 31.42 18.29 14.18
N GLN A 174 30.84 18.00 13.01
CA GLN A 174 31.05 18.75 11.77
C GLN A 174 29.97 19.79 11.50
N ARG A 175 29.11 20.06 12.47
CA ARG A 175 27.93 20.93 12.32
C ARG A 175 28.30 22.32 11.78
N GLU A 176 29.36 22.93 12.31
CA GLU A 176 29.78 24.28 11.89
C GLU A 176 30.30 24.29 10.46
N ASP A 177 31.04 23.27 10.06
CA ASP A 177 31.54 23.13 8.69
C ASP A 177 30.42 22.95 7.68
N ILE A 178 29.41 22.14 8.04
CA ILE A 178 28.21 21.94 7.22
C ILE A 178 27.41 23.24 7.07
N ILE A 179 27.23 23.98 8.17
CA ILE A 179 26.54 25.29 8.14
C ILE A 179 27.28 26.30 7.27
N ASN A 180 28.61 26.32 7.35
CA ASN A 180 29.43 27.22 6.54
C ASN A 180 29.39 26.84 5.07
N ALA A 181 29.45 25.56 4.73
CA ALA A 181 29.30 25.09 3.36
C ALA A 181 27.93 25.46 2.75
N VAL A 182 26.84 25.31 3.53
CA VAL A 182 25.50 25.72 3.11
C VAL A 182 25.43 27.23 2.91
N LYS A 183 26.03 28.02 3.82
CA LYS A 183 26.08 29.48 3.67
C LYS A 183 26.81 29.90 2.42
N GLU A 184 27.95 29.28 2.14
CA GLU A 184 28.75 29.54 0.96
C GLU A 184 28.02 29.20 -0.32
N ALA A 185 27.36 28.04 -0.38
CA ALA A 185 26.54 27.62 -1.52
C ALA A 185 25.36 28.58 -1.79
N LEU A 186 24.84 29.25 -0.76
CA LEU A 186 23.68 30.13 -0.87
C LEU A 186 24.06 31.61 -1.04
N GLN A 187 25.35 31.97 -1.07
CA GLN A 187 25.81 33.35 -1.22
C GLN A 187 25.32 34.04 -2.51
N ALA A 188 25.08 33.26 -3.55
CA ALA A 188 24.57 33.78 -4.83
C ALA A 188 23.09 34.23 -4.77
N TYR A 189 22.38 33.91 -3.69
CA TYR A 189 20.95 34.16 -3.55
C TYR A 189 20.73 35.23 -2.46
N THR A 190 20.11 36.36 -2.83
CA THR A 190 19.81 37.43 -1.90
C THR A 190 18.51 37.15 -1.12
N GLY A 191 18.49 37.45 0.16
CA GLY A 191 17.27 37.35 0.99
C GLY A 191 17.11 36.04 1.79
N ILE A 192 18.07 35.11 1.73
CA ILE A 192 18.03 33.86 2.50
C ILE A 192 18.46 34.11 3.94
N LYS A 193 17.64 33.64 4.89
CA LYS A 193 17.99 33.62 6.32
C LYS A 193 18.25 32.19 6.76
N ILE A 194 19.45 31.94 7.29
CA ILE A 194 19.83 30.63 7.88
C ILE A 194 19.69 30.79 9.40
N LYS A 195 18.86 29.91 10.00
CA LYS A 195 18.61 29.88 11.46
C LYS A 195 19.24 28.63 12.06
#